data_c2d820094fd64e7009d979d963c26097
#
_entry.id   c2d820094fd64e7009d979d963c26097
#
_cell.length_a   1.000
_cell.length_b   1.000
_cell.length_c   1.000
_cell.angle_alpha   90.00
_cell.angle_beta   90.00
_cell.angle_gamma   90.00
#
_symmetry.space_group_name_H-M   'P 1'
#
loop_
_entity.id
_entity.type
_entity.pdbx_description
1 polymer ?
#
loop_
_entity_poly.entity_id
_entity_poly.type
_entity_poly.pdbx_seq_one_letter_code
_entity_poly.pdbx_strand_id
1 'polypeptide(L)'
;MRRRVVEVYSHWPTHEVGQCEWSCGSGYALGGRLVLTAAHIVCRGNRLPEAVTIRAVGNPRLLKTKVEWQKCDDHLDAALLLVVDDDWRPPNGASHVRWGKLVTRQPGVPCEATGFPEVVATPVRRDTEQASGTINPGALTKSGLLSIRIDSPPEQVVADETSPWGGMSGSAVFCGELLTGIVVQDPAGFNSRRLVAVSIVNFSTDEEFVGLVAEHTGRDLVLEAVEFAALALPPMRADSPASLLRADIAPMRFRDRPEIEALFAWAESGGPVSVRLLHGPGGQGKTRLARHVAAKLAANGWATLLISDTAPLEQMTILKSAIVPTFIVVDYAESRAYQLGTLAGIIMNAEERVRVLLLARTPGSWQARLATISAYATIFSNAPGSGLGSLETEVSGRQEAWMEAVESLAVHLSRLEGYQDVSWLQISKQLTPPALNSERYGTILAVQEDALAAILRLRPPEVEQRQALRKSFKLGQLPTRRSVQHVGPSSRAFRQHTGFTTASPALTIMDCFNSTTRRTSGGLGLAYPSMTRLSRTTHSWSLQTNGRRFPPADRWAGHPPGRHPRSRDITTTTGLHGQGGPERFHR
;
A
#
# COMPACT_ATOMS: atom_id res chain seq x y z
N MET A 1 -3.07 9.55 9.82
CA MET A 1 -4.47 9.45 9.37
C MET A 1 -5.32 10.66 9.78
N ARG A 2 -5.47 11.02 11.04
CA ARG A 2 -6.40 12.07 11.54
C ARG A 2 -6.31 13.45 10.83
N ARG A 3 -5.16 13.88 10.36
CA ARG A 3 -5.00 15.19 9.69
C ARG A 3 -5.53 15.25 8.24
N ARG A 4 -5.98 14.12 7.70
CA ARG A 4 -6.51 14.03 6.32
C ARG A 4 -8.02 13.94 6.25
N VAL A 5 -8.69 13.79 7.40
CA VAL A 5 -10.15 13.74 7.47
C VAL A 5 -10.70 15.16 7.32
N VAL A 6 -11.73 15.30 6.50
CA VAL A 6 -12.41 16.57 6.26
C VAL A 6 -13.91 16.39 6.40
N GLU A 7 -14.61 17.44 6.87
CA GLU A 7 -16.07 17.55 6.74
C GLU A 7 -16.39 17.99 5.32
N VAL A 8 -17.44 17.43 4.75
CA VAL A 8 -17.97 17.79 3.43
C VAL A 8 -19.36 18.36 3.59
N TYR A 9 -19.62 19.53 3.04
CA TYR A 9 -20.90 20.21 3.08
C TYR A 9 -21.37 20.50 1.67
N SER A 10 -22.60 20.07 1.34
CA SER A 10 -23.25 20.34 0.07
C SER A 10 -24.46 21.23 0.26
N HIS A 11 -24.57 22.29 -0.54
CA HIS A 11 -25.66 23.24 -0.57
C HIS A 11 -26.66 22.88 -1.65
N TRP A 12 -27.88 22.65 -1.25
CA TRP A 12 -28.97 22.32 -2.17
C TRP A 12 -29.96 23.47 -2.24
N PRO A 13 -30.35 23.95 -3.47
CA PRO A 13 -31.39 24.91 -3.60
C PRO A 13 -32.73 24.31 -3.17
N THR A 14 -33.48 25.02 -2.33
CA THR A 14 -34.85 24.64 -1.97
C THR A 14 -35.85 25.39 -2.87
N HIS A 15 -37.09 24.89 -2.94
CA HIS A 15 -38.16 25.57 -3.68
C HIS A 15 -38.60 26.89 -3.04
N GLU A 16 -38.23 27.14 -1.79
CA GLU A 16 -38.49 28.40 -1.09
C GLU A 16 -37.35 29.38 -1.27
N VAL A 17 -37.63 30.54 -1.80
CA VAL A 17 -36.66 31.62 -2.06
C VAL A 17 -35.96 32.00 -0.76
N GLY A 18 -34.64 31.77 -0.70
CA GLY A 18 -33.79 32.12 0.44
C GLY A 18 -33.56 31.01 1.48
N GLN A 19 -34.14 29.84 1.31
CA GLN A 19 -33.83 28.68 2.13
C GLN A 19 -32.85 27.73 1.39
N CYS A 20 -31.81 27.25 2.09
CA CYS A 20 -30.87 26.27 1.58
C CYS A 20 -30.95 25.03 2.45
N GLU A 21 -31.04 23.87 1.83
CA GLU A 21 -30.88 22.59 2.50
C GLU A 21 -29.39 22.19 2.50
N TRP A 22 -28.89 21.77 3.62
CA TRP A 22 -27.52 21.31 3.74
C TRP A 22 -27.49 19.79 3.89
N SER A 23 -26.60 19.12 3.16
CA SER A 23 -26.16 17.78 3.50
C SER A 23 -24.72 17.81 4.00
N CYS A 24 -24.44 16.97 4.96
CA CYS A 24 -23.14 16.90 5.62
C CYS A 24 -22.63 15.47 5.61
N GLY A 25 -21.34 15.32 5.39
CA GLY A 25 -20.66 14.05 5.42
C GLY A 25 -19.18 14.18 5.74
N SER A 26 -18.46 13.11 5.57
CA SER A 26 -17.02 13.01 5.77
C SER A 26 -16.29 12.86 4.44
N GLY A 27 -15.01 13.16 4.43
CA GLY A 27 -14.12 12.92 3.31
C GLY A 27 -12.69 12.70 3.75
N TYR A 28 -11.86 12.28 2.82
CA TYR A 28 -10.46 11.98 3.07
C TYR A 28 -9.54 12.59 2.01
N ALA A 29 -8.61 13.45 2.42
CA ALA A 29 -7.64 14.08 1.54
C ALA A 29 -6.60 13.05 1.06
N LEU A 30 -6.66 12.67 -0.22
CA LEU A 30 -5.77 11.67 -0.83
C LEU A 30 -4.35 12.20 -1.01
N GLY A 31 -4.22 13.44 -1.44
CA GLY A 31 -2.96 14.14 -1.70
C GLY A 31 -3.20 15.31 -2.65
N GLY A 32 -2.22 16.21 -2.77
CA GLY A 32 -2.40 17.41 -3.57
C GLY A 32 -3.66 18.19 -3.15
N ARG A 33 -4.59 18.33 -4.08
CA ARG A 33 -5.88 19.01 -3.85
C ARG A 33 -7.09 18.06 -3.88
N LEU A 34 -6.87 16.73 -3.88
CA LEU A 34 -7.90 15.74 -4.09
C LEU A 34 -8.47 15.19 -2.78
N VAL A 35 -9.80 15.15 -2.68
CA VAL A 35 -10.56 14.62 -1.53
C VAL A 35 -11.54 13.55 -2.03
N LEU A 36 -11.50 12.39 -1.39
CA LEU A 36 -12.42 11.26 -1.63
C LEU A 36 -13.57 11.33 -0.64
N THR A 37 -14.81 11.14 -1.13
CA THR A 37 -16.04 11.12 -0.32
C THR A 37 -17.09 10.20 -0.94
N ALA A 38 -18.26 10.03 -0.30
CA ALA A 38 -19.41 9.34 -0.89
C ALA A 38 -20.16 10.25 -1.88
N ALA A 39 -20.61 9.68 -2.99
CA ALA A 39 -21.28 10.45 -4.04
C ALA A 39 -22.64 11.00 -3.59
N HIS A 40 -23.43 10.24 -2.80
CA HIS A 40 -24.74 10.72 -2.35
C HIS A 40 -24.68 11.98 -1.49
N ILE A 41 -23.50 12.35 -0.97
CA ILE A 41 -23.32 13.63 -0.26
C ILE A 41 -23.34 14.79 -1.26
N VAL A 42 -22.76 14.58 -2.46
CA VAL A 42 -22.49 15.62 -3.46
C VAL A 42 -23.30 15.45 -4.74
N CYS A 43 -24.19 14.46 -4.80
CA CYS A 43 -25.17 14.35 -5.89
C CYS A 43 -26.48 13.73 -5.40
N ARG A 44 -27.61 14.13 -6.00
CA ARG A 44 -28.93 13.55 -5.79
C ARG A 44 -29.50 13.15 -7.17
N GLY A 45 -29.36 11.88 -7.53
CA GLY A 45 -29.58 11.45 -8.91
C GLY A 45 -28.63 12.17 -9.86
N ASN A 46 -29.15 12.86 -10.87
CA ASN A 46 -28.34 13.64 -11.82
C ASN A 46 -28.16 15.12 -11.43
N ARG A 47 -28.56 15.51 -10.21
CA ARG A 47 -28.43 16.90 -9.75
C ARG A 47 -27.20 17.08 -8.89
N LEU A 48 -26.43 18.12 -9.20
CA LEU A 48 -25.34 18.60 -8.36
C LEU A 48 -25.83 19.73 -7.45
N PRO A 49 -25.24 19.90 -6.25
CA PRO A 49 -25.52 21.02 -5.37
C PRO A 49 -25.00 22.32 -5.98
N GLU A 50 -25.51 23.48 -5.53
CA GLU A 50 -25.00 24.79 -5.93
C GLU A 50 -23.54 25.00 -5.55
N ALA A 51 -23.14 24.47 -4.39
CA ALA A 51 -21.76 24.54 -3.91
C ALA A 51 -21.43 23.32 -3.04
N VAL A 52 -20.20 22.89 -3.15
CA VAL A 52 -19.59 21.91 -2.24
C VAL A 52 -18.40 22.57 -1.57
N THR A 53 -18.38 22.51 -0.25
CA THR A 53 -17.28 23.03 0.56
C THR A 53 -16.77 21.98 1.51
N ILE A 54 -15.51 22.09 1.91
CA ILE A 54 -14.90 21.20 2.91
C ILE A 54 -14.32 22.00 4.06
N ARG A 55 -14.24 21.38 5.21
CA ARG A 55 -13.51 21.89 6.38
C ARG A 55 -12.52 20.85 6.88
N ALA A 56 -11.24 21.17 6.85
CA ALA A 56 -10.19 20.28 7.34
C ALA A 56 -10.07 20.36 8.86
N VAL A 57 -9.72 19.25 9.51
CA VAL A 57 -9.45 19.21 10.95
C VAL A 57 -8.39 20.24 11.32
N GLY A 58 -8.72 21.12 12.26
CA GLY A 58 -7.83 22.21 12.72
C GLY A 58 -7.85 23.47 11.84
N ASN A 59 -8.65 23.51 10.78
CA ASN A 59 -8.90 24.73 10.00
C ASN A 59 -10.38 25.14 10.16
N PRO A 60 -10.71 26.31 10.71
CA PRO A 60 -12.10 26.74 10.88
C PRO A 60 -12.78 27.18 9.57
N ARG A 61 -12.01 27.39 8.48
CA ARG A 61 -12.52 27.92 7.22
C ARG A 61 -13.15 26.82 6.38
N LEU A 62 -14.27 27.16 5.74
CA LEU A 62 -14.86 26.39 4.64
C LEU A 62 -14.10 26.70 3.36
N LEU A 63 -13.61 25.68 2.69
CA LEU A 63 -12.84 25.76 1.47
C LEU A 63 -13.68 25.26 0.29
N LYS A 64 -13.68 26.01 -0.80
CA LYS A 64 -14.44 25.68 -2.01
C LYS A 64 -13.85 24.45 -2.72
N THR A 65 -14.74 23.62 -3.23
CA THR A 65 -14.37 22.44 -4.01
C THR A 65 -15.21 22.36 -5.28
N LYS A 66 -14.72 21.57 -6.24
CA LYS A 66 -15.43 21.17 -7.45
C LYS A 66 -15.52 19.65 -7.46
N VAL A 67 -16.67 19.10 -7.86
CA VAL A 67 -16.81 17.65 -8.11
C VAL A 67 -16.15 17.36 -9.45
N GLU A 68 -15.07 16.58 -9.45
CA GLU A 68 -14.34 16.20 -10.66
C GLU A 68 -14.77 14.83 -11.18
N TRP A 69 -15.11 13.93 -10.29
CA TRP A 69 -15.58 12.60 -10.63
C TRP A 69 -16.61 12.14 -9.60
N GLN A 70 -17.64 11.44 -10.06
CA GLN A 70 -18.61 10.81 -9.19
C GLN A 70 -19.29 9.63 -9.87
N LYS A 71 -19.64 8.62 -9.09
CA LYS A 71 -20.54 7.53 -9.48
C LYS A 71 -21.43 7.15 -8.31
N CYS A 72 -22.73 7.06 -8.58
CA CYS A 72 -23.75 6.73 -7.59
C CYS A 72 -24.75 5.76 -8.21
N ASP A 73 -24.57 4.47 -7.93
CA ASP A 73 -25.46 3.38 -8.32
C ASP A 73 -25.56 2.33 -7.21
N ASP A 74 -26.22 1.20 -7.45
CA ASP A 74 -26.43 0.15 -6.44
C ASP A 74 -25.14 -0.51 -5.93
N HIS A 75 -24.03 -0.38 -6.64
CA HIS A 75 -22.74 -1.00 -6.34
C HIS A 75 -21.64 0.00 -6.05
N LEU A 76 -21.88 1.28 -6.38
CA LEU A 76 -20.86 2.30 -6.35
C LEU A 76 -21.43 3.62 -5.87
N ASP A 77 -20.85 4.17 -4.80
CA ASP A 77 -21.24 5.44 -4.21
C ASP A 77 -19.95 6.15 -3.76
N ALA A 78 -19.29 6.81 -4.71
CA ALA A 78 -18.00 7.47 -4.48
C ALA A 78 -17.87 8.72 -5.35
N ALA A 79 -17.17 9.74 -4.83
CA ALA A 79 -16.86 10.97 -5.54
C ALA A 79 -15.46 11.50 -5.20
N LEU A 80 -14.85 12.18 -6.17
CA LEU A 80 -13.63 12.97 -6.00
C LEU A 80 -13.96 14.46 -6.08
N LEU A 81 -13.49 15.17 -5.07
CA LEU A 81 -13.57 16.63 -5.00
C LEU A 81 -12.19 17.24 -5.21
N LEU A 82 -12.09 18.23 -6.07
CA LEU A 82 -10.89 19.04 -6.22
C LEU A 82 -11.05 20.31 -5.38
N VAL A 83 -10.15 20.56 -4.44
CA VAL A 83 -10.12 21.80 -3.67
C VAL A 83 -9.59 22.93 -4.56
N VAL A 84 -10.43 23.90 -4.89
CA VAL A 84 -10.07 25.03 -5.77
C VAL A 84 -9.59 26.25 -4.99
N ASP A 85 -9.78 26.28 -3.69
CA ASP A 85 -9.43 27.38 -2.81
C ASP A 85 -7.89 27.47 -2.63
N ASP A 86 -7.32 28.69 -2.74
CA ASP A 86 -5.88 28.93 -2.64
C ASP A 86 -5.34 28.81 -1.21
N ASP A 87 -6.22 28.88 -0.22
CA ASP A 87 -5.87 28.67 1.19
C ASP A 87 -5.70 27.20 1.56
N TRP A 88 -6.00 26.29 0.63
CA TRP A 88 -5.76 24.86 0.85
C TRP A 88 -4.28 24.57 1.06
N ARG A 89 -4.00 23.87 2.14
CA ARG A 89 -2.67 23.31 2.40
C ARG A 89 -2.81 21.79 2.55
N PRO A 90 -2.31 21.02 1.59
CA PRO A 90 -2.33 19.57 1.70
C PRO A 90 -1.61 19.14 2.99
N PRO A 91 -2.05 18.07 3.64
CA PRO A 91 -1.47 17.61 4.89
C PRO A 91 0.03 17.37 4.74
N ASN A 92 0.85 18.16 5.46
CA ASN A 92 2.32 18.09 5.41
C ASN A 92 2.84 16.76 5.92
N GLY A 93 3.88 16.23 5.27
CA GLY A 93 4.59 15.01 5.68
C GLY A 93 3.74 13.76 5.61
N ALA A 94 2.57 13.82 4.98
CA ALA A 94 1.73 12.67 4.81
C ALA A 94 2.37 11.69 3.83
N SER A 95 2.62 10.47 4.30
CA SER A 95 2.89 9.33 3.42
C SER A 95 1.81 9.25 2.34
N HIS A 96 2.15 8.76 1.15
CA HIS A 96 1.16 8.51 0.12
C HIS A 96 0.09 7.54 0.64
N VAL A 97 -1.14 7.72 0.16
CA VAL A 97 -2.21 6.77 0.44
C VAL A 97 -1.83 5.43 -0.20
N ARG A 98 -1.92 4.38 0.57
CA ARG A 98 -1.79 2.99 0.11
C ARG A 98 -3.19 2.42 -0.01
N TRP A 99 -3.43 1.67 -1.07
CA TRP A 99 -4.74 1.16 -1.41
C TRP A 99 -4.82 -0.33 -1.14
N GLY A 100 -5.92 -0.77 -0.54
CA GLY A 100 -6.11 -2.15 -0.13
C GLY A 100 -7.25 -2.86 -0.82
N LYS A 101 -7.08 -4.17 -1.04
CA LYS A 101 -8.16 -5.09 -1.38
C LYS A 101 -8.14 -6.32 -0.49
N LEU A 102 -9.32 -6.83 -0.17
CA LEU A 102 -9.46 -8.10 0.52
C LEU A 102 -9.27 -9.25 -0.49
N VAL A 103 -8.46 -10.22 -0.14
CA VAL A 103 -8.09 -11.33 -1.03
C VAL A 103 -8.41 -12.70 -0.44
N THR A 104 -9.03 -12.75 0.72
CA THR A 104 -9.51 -13.98 1.35
C THR A 104 -10.99 -13.87 1.74
N ARG A 105 -11.62 -14.98 2.15
CA ARG A 105 -12.95 -14.99 2.77
C ARG A 105 -12.91 -15.14 4.28
N GLN A 106 -11.74 -15.02 4.88
CA GLN A 106 -11.60 -15.15 6.34
C GLN A 106 -12.32 -14.00 7.05
N PRO A 107 -13.27 -14.29 7.97
CA PRO A 107 -13.99 -13.24 8.67
C PRO A 107 -13.11 -12.54 9.71
N GLY A 108 -13.53 -11.33 10.10
CA GLY A 108 -12.89 -10.62 11.20
C GLY A 108 -11.65 -9.81 10.80
N VAL A 109 -11.56 -9.33 9.55
CA VAL A 109 -10.47 -8.43 9.13
C VAL A 109 -10.60 -7.11 9.88
N PRO A 110 -9.61 -6.72 10.72
CA PRO A 110 -9.69 -5.47 11.50
C PRO A 110 -9.71 -4.25 10.59
N CYS A 111 -10.59 -3.30 10.92
CA CYS A 111 -10.69 -2.05 10.18
C CYS A 111 -11.07 -0.88 11.08
N GLU A 112 -10.82 0.34 10.59
CA GLU A 112 -11.22 1.57 11.24
C GLU A 112 -11.69 2.62 10.21
N ALA A 113 -12.60 3.50 10.63
CA ALA A 113 -13.00 4.67 9.88
C ALA A 113 -13.10 5.87 10.82
N THR A 114 -12.64 7.04 10.37
CA THR A 114 -12.76 8.27 11.14
C THR A 114 -13.58 9.28 10.33
N GLY A 115 -14.60 9.86 10.96
CA GLY A 115 -15.49 10.82 10.32
C GLY A 115 -16.16 11.74 11.33
N PHE A 116 -17.25 12.38 10.94
CA PHE A 116 -17.98 13.41 11.70
C PHE A 116 -19.43 13.00 11.94
N PRO A 117 -19.68 11.96 12.76
CA PRO A 117 -21.05 11.48 12.97
C PRO A 117 -21.88 12.40 13.87
N GLU A 118 -23.21 12.22 13.77
CA GLU A 118 -24.20 12.99 14.54
C GLU A 118 -24.05 12.76 16.05
N VAL A 119 -23.70 11.56 16.47
CA VAL A 119 -23.58 11.19 17.88
C VAL A 119 -22.61 12.06 18.68
N VAL A 120 -21.62 12.66 18.03
CA VAL A 120 -20.67 13.61 18.65
C VAL A 120 -20.87 15.05 18.17
N ALA A 121 -21.99 15.31 17.49
CA ALA A 121 -22.34 16.65 17.07
C ALA A 121 -22.88 17.48 18.22
N THR A 122 -22.57 18.76 18.21
CA THR A 122 -23.12 19.78 19.10
C THR A 122 -23.77 20.88 18.24
N PRO A 123 -24.64 21.74 18.80
CA PRO A 123 -25.25 22.84 18.04
C PRO A 123 -24.24 23.79 17.38
N VAL A 124 -22.98 23.79 17.86
CA VAL A 124 -21.94 24.73 17.39
C VAL A 124 -20.96 24.05 16.43
N ARG A 125 -20.70 22.76 16.60
CA ARG A 125 -19.70 22.03 15.82
C ARG A 125 -19.97 20.52 15.80
N ARG A 126 -19.48 19.85 14.76
CA ARG A 126 -19.28 18.40 14.76
C ARG A 126 -17.84 18.09 15.18
N ASP A 127 -17.64 17.01 15.91
CA ASP A 127 -16.32 16.50 16.25
C ASP A 127 -16.05 15.20 15.50
N THR A 128 -14.82 14.72 15.56
CA THR A 128 -14.43 13.48 14.93
C THR A 128 -14.71 12.29 15.84
N GLU A 129 -15.22 11.21 15.28
CA GLU A 129 -15.32 9.90 15.91
C GLU A 129 -14.55 8.86 15.10
N GLN A 130 -13.94 7.92 15.81
CA GLN A 130 -13.23 6.79 15.21
C GLN A 130 -14.02 5.50 15.47
N ALA A 131 -14.68 5.00 14.44
CA ALA A 131 -15.33 3.71 14.47
C ALA A 131 -14.30 2.60 14.18
N SER A 132 -14.03 1.73 15.15
CA SER A 132 -13.26 0.51 14.98
C SER A 132 -14.16 -0.71 14.85
N GLY A 133 -13.71 -1.71 14.12
CA GLY A 133 -14.49 -2.89 13.89
C GLY A 133 -13.82 -3.93 13.02
N THR A 134 -14.64 -4.82 12.46
CA THR A 134 -14.16 -5.90 11.60
C THR A 134 -14.99 -6.03 10.33
N ILE A 135 -14.34 -6.33 9.22
CA ILE A 135 -14.97 -6.69 7.95
C ILE A 135 -15.07 -8.21 7.85
N ASN A 136 -16.23 -8.68 7.40
CA ASN A 136 -16.44 -10.07 7.01
C ASN A 136 -16.55 -10.15 5.48
N PRO A 137 -15.48 -10.56 4.76
CA PRO A 137 -15.45 -10.53 3.29
C PRO A 137 -16.52 -11.39 2.60
N GLY A 138 -17.07 -12.39 3.32
CA GLY A 138 -18.17 -13.21 2.83
C GLY A 138 -19.55 -12.55 2.91
N ALA A 139 -19.69 -11.37 3.54
CA ALA A 139 -20.95 -10.64 3.61
C ALA A 139 -21.12 -9.70 2.42
N LEU A 140 -22.39 -9.44 2.02
CA LEU A 140 -22.75 -8.50 0.94
C LEU A 140 -22.07 -8.80 -0.41
N THR A 141 -21.75 -10.06 -0.69
CA THR A 141 -21.05 -10.49 -1.92
C THR A 141 -21.81 -10.20 -3.21
N LYS A 142 -23.16 -10.13 -3.16
CA LYS A 142 -23.99 -9.82 -4.34
C LYS A 142 -23.90 -8.36 -4.75
N SER A 143 -23.82 -7.46 -3.77
CA SER A 143 -23.69 -6.02 -4.01
C SER A 143 -22.23 -5.57 -4.16
N GLY A 144 -21.26 -6.42 -3.79
CA GLY A 144 -19.84 -6.04 -3.80
C GLY A 144 -19.45 -5.02 -2.73
N LEU A 145 -20.33 -4.84 -1.73
CA LEU A 145 -20.12 -3.89 -0.63
C LEU A 145 -19.41 -4.57 0.55
N LEU A 146 -18.80 -3.77 1.39
CA LEU A 146 -18.15 -4.21 2.63
C LEU A 146 -19.09 -4.04 3.81
N SER A 147 -19.26 -5.10 4.59
CA SER A 147 -20.03 -5.07 5.84
C SER A 147 -19.07 -4.96 7.02
N ILE A 148 -19.14 -3.85 7.73
CA ILE A 148 -18.29 -3.55 8.89
C ILE A 148 -19.12 -3.76 10.16
N ARG A 149 -18.71 -4.69 11.00
CA ARG A 149 -19.24 -4.84 12.35
C ARG A 149 -18.49 -3.90 13.28
N ILE A 150 -19.20 -3.01 13.96
CA ILE A 150 -18.64 -2.03 14.88
C ILE A 150 -18.46 -2.63 16.27
N ASP A 151 -17.29 -2.45 16.88
CA ASP A 151 -16.94 -3.00 18.19
C ASP A 151 -17.67 -2.27 19.32
N SER A 152 -17.74 -0.92 19.25
CA SER A 152 -18.38 -0.07 20.25
C SER A 152 -19.42 0.84 19.59
N PRO A 153 -20.61 0.31 19.28
CA PRO A 153 -21.68 1.12 18.68
C PRO A 153 -22.20 2.14 19.68
N PRO A 154 -22.67 3.32 19.24
CA PRO A 154 -23.33 4.28 20.11
C PRO A 154 -24.63 3.71 20.67
N GLU A 155 -24.84 3.92 21.96
CA GLU A 155 -26.05 3.47 22.66
C GLU A 155 -27.21 4.48 22.55
N GLN A 156 -26.92 5.71 22.15
CA GLN A 156 -27.88 6.80 22.13
C GLN A 156 -28.80 6.73 20.93
N VAL A 157 -30.11 6.76 21.21
CA VAL A 157 -31.12 7.12 20.20
C VAL A 157 -31.05 8.62 20.03
N VAL A 158 -30.64 9.09 18.85
CA VAL A 158 -30.68 10.52 18.53
C VAL A 158 -32.17 10.92 18.44
N ALA A 159 -32.53 12.05 19.05
CA ALA A 159 -33.87 12.61 18.88
C ALA A 159 -34.12 12.79 17.37
N ASP A 160 -35.29 12.54 16.85
CA ASP A 160 -35.69 12.69 15.45
C ASP A 160 -35.39 11.52 14.47
N GLU A 161 -35.29 10.27 14.96
CA GLU A 161 -35.10 9.07 14.12
C GLU A 161 -33.86 9.12 13.19
N THR A 162 -32.94 10.06 13.39
CA THR A 162 -31.70 10.14 12.60
C THR A 162 -30.69 9.10 13.08
N SER A 163 -29.94 8.52 12.14
CA SER A 163 -28.87 7.58 12.48
C SER A 163 -27.80 8.26 13.34
N PRO A 164 -27.36 7.66 14.47
CA PRO A 164 -26.24 8.19 15.23
C PRO A 164 -24.94 8.24 14.42
N TRP A 165 -24.82 7.47 13.34
CA TRP A 165 -23.73 7.51 12.38
C TRP A 165 -23.97 8.49 11.22
N GLY A 166 -25.07 9.28 11.24
CA GLY A 166 -25.30 10.35 10.24
C GLY A 166 -24.07 11.24 10.13
N GLY A 167 -23.58 11.48 8.90
CA GLY A 167 -22.34 12.21 8.65
C GLY A 167 -21.05 11.35 8.57
N MET A 168 -21.11 10.06 8.90
CA MET A 168 -19.99 9.12 8.63
C MET A 168 -19.84 8.77 7.15
N SER A 169 -20.86 8.95 6.33
CA SER A 169 -20.76 8.76 4.88
C SER A 169 -19.57 9.52 4.31
N GLY A 170 -18.81 8.89 3.45
CA GLY A 170 -17.55 9.43 2.89
C GLY A 170 -16.31 9.22 3.76
N SER A 171 -16.46 8.68 4.98
CA SER A 171 -15.31 8.31 5.81
C SER A 171 -14.50 7.20 5.17
N ALA A 172 -13.20 7.39 5.07
CA ALA A 172 -12.28 6.39 4.55
C ALA A 172 -12.13 5.22 5.52
N VAL A 173 -12.31 4.00 5.02
CA VAL A 173 -12.15 2.75 5.76
C VAL A 173 -10.74 2.22 5.55
N PHE A 174 -10.01 2.04 6.63
CA PHE A 174 -8.65 1.51 6.63
C PHE A 174 -8.59 0.13 7.27
N CYS A 175 -7.89 -0.80 6.60
CA CYS A 175 -7.41 -2.03 7.20
C CYS A 175 -5.90 -1.88 7.43
N GLY A 176 -5.50 -1.61 8.67
CA GLY A 176 -4.16 -1.17 9.00
C GLY A 176 -3.81 0.17 8.31
N GLU A 177 -2.81 0.18 7.42
CA GLU A 177 -2.41 1.38 6.67
C GLU A 177 -3.05 1.47 5.27
N LEU A 178 -3.87 0.49 4.88
CA LEU A 178 -4.43 0.36 3.54
C LEU A 178 -5.85 0.92 3.49
N LEU A 179 -6.08 1.93 2.64
CA LEU A 179 -7.41 2.45 2.33
C LEU A 179 -8.17 1.40 1.52
N THR A 180 -9.23 0.84 2.10
CA THR A 180 -9.93 -0.34 1.57
C THR A 180 -11.34 0.00 1.07
N GLY A 181 -11.95 1.07 1.59
CA GLY A 181 -13.30 1.46 1.21
C GLY A 181 -13.69 2.84 1.72
N ILE A 182 -14.95 3.20 1.47
CA ILE A 182 -15.59 4.44 1.92
C ILE A 182 -16.92 4.08 2.55
N VAL A 183 -17.21 4.56 3.76
CA VAL A 183 -18.51 4.39 4.42
C VAL A 183 -19.59 5.08 3.60
N VAL A 184 -20.70 4.36 3.36
CA VAL A 184 -21.82 4.90 2.58
C VAL A 184 -23.17 4.77 3.29
N GLN A 185 -23.29 3.87 4.26
CA GLN A 185 -24.59 3.62 4.89
C GLN A 185 -24.48 3.09 6.31
N ASP A 186 -25.41 3.49 7.19
CA ASP A 186 -25.82 2.79 8.40
C ASP A 186 -27.11 2.01 8.10
N PRO A 187 -27.04 0.68 7.90
CA PRO A 187 -28.22 -0.08 7.49
C PRO A 187 -29.20 -0.24 8.64
N ALA A 188 -30.48 0.03 8.38
CA ALA A 188 -31.56 -0.19 9.33
C ALA A 188 -31.60 -1.65 9.83
N GLY A 189 -32.04 -1.87 11.08
CA GLY A 189 -32.23 -3.21 11.64
C GLY A 189 -31.00 -3.81 12.34
N PHE A 190 -29.86 -3.08 12.38
CA PHE A 190 -28.65 -3.53 13.09
C PHE A 190 -28.33 -2.72 14.34
N ASN A 191 -29.23 -1.82 14.78
CA ASN A 191 -29.05 -0.98 15.96
C ASN A 191 -27.68 -0.28 15.99
N SER A 192 -27.30 0.35 14.88
CA SER A 192 -26.03 1.06 14.67
C SER A 192 -24.76 0.23 14.90
N ARG A 193 -24.89 -1.10 14.93
CA ARG A 193 -23.76 -2.05 15.11
C ARG A 193 -23.08 -2.41 13.80
N ARG A 194 -23.55 -1.86 12.69
CA ARG A 194 -23.01 -2.16 11.37
C ARG A 194 -22.93 -0.89 10.54
N LEU A 195 -21.84 -0.75 9.82
CA LEU A 195 -21.71 0.20 8.72
C LEU A 195 -21.51 -0.57 7.42
N VAL A 196 -21.94 0.03 6.33
CA VAL A 196 -21.69 -0.46 4.97
C VAL A 196 -20.75 0.48 4.27
N ALA A 197 -19.78 -0.07 3.55
CA ALA A 197 -18.82 0.70 2.78
C ALA A 197 -18.72 0.17 1.34
N VAL A 198 -18.46 1.07 0.39
CA VAL A 198 -18.07 0.73 -0.97
C VAL A 198 -16.58 0.36 -0.97
N SER A 199 -16.24 -0.78 -1.59
CA SER A 199 -14.85 -1.18 -1.75
C SER A 199 -14.13 -0.32 -2.78
N ILE A 200 -12.86 0.02 -2.53
CA ILE A 200 -11.99 0.66 -3.54
C ILE A 200 -11.89 -0.17 -4.83
N VAL A 201 -12.00 -1.49 -4.73
CA VAL A 201 -11.95 -2.39 -5.90
C VAL A 201 -13.01 -2.03 -6.94
N ASN A 202 -14.19 -1.56 -6.50
CA ASN A 202 -15.32 -1.28 -7.39
C ASN A 202 -15.05 -0.12 -8.38
N PHE A 203 -14.11 0.77 -8.06
CA PHE A 203 -13.77 1.91 -8.91
C PHE A 203 -12.27 2.05 -9.21
N SER A 204 -11.44 1.10 -8.76
CA SER A 204 -9.99 1.11 -9.00
C SER A 204 -9.59 0.86 -10.47
N THR A 205 -10.53 0.45 -11.31
CA THR A 205 -10.35 0.24 -12.76
C THR A 205 -10.99 1.33 -13.60
N ASP A 206 -11.63 2.32 -12.98
CA ASP A 206 -12.19 3.47 -13.68
C ASP A 206 -11.04 4.39 -14.13
N GLU A 207 -10.89 4.58 -15.43
CA GLU A 207 -9.76 5.30 -16.02
C GLU A 207 -9.70 6.76 -15.57
N GLU A 208 -10.86 7.43 -15.46
CA GLU A 208 -10.94 8.81 -15.01
C GLU A 208 -10.56 8.96 -13.55
N PHE A 209 -11.07 8.09 -12.68
CA PHE A 209 -10.69 8.05 -11.27
C PHE A 209 -9.19 7.83 -11.09
N VAL A 210 -8.64 6.81 -11.76
CA VAL A 210 -7.20 6.45 -11.67
C VAL A 210 -6.34 7.58 -12.21
N GLY A 211 -6.74 8.18 -13.33
CA GLY A 211 -6.05 9.32 -13.94
C GLY A 211 -5.98 10.52 -13.01
N LEU A 212 -7.09 10.92 -12.38
CA LEU A 212 -7.15 12.01 -11.42
C LEU A 212 -6.27 11.73 -10.17
N VAL A 213 -6.32 10.49 -9.66
CA VAL A 213 -5.46 10.10 -8.53
C VAL A 213 -3.99 10.21 -8.90
N ALA A 214 -3.58 9.69 -10.06
CA ALA A 214 -2.19 9.75 -10.51
C ALA A 214 -1.72 11.19 -10.72
N GLU A 215 -2.52 12.03 -11.37
CA GLU A 215 -2.23 13.44 -11.63
C GLU A 215 -2.00 14.23 -10.34
N HIS A 216 -2.92 14.13 -9.40
CA HIS A 216 -2.90 14.97 -8.19
C HIS A 216 -2.03 14.42 -7.07
N THR A 217 -1.78 13.10 -7.02
CA THR A 217 -0.92 12.48 -5.99
C THR A 217 0.49 12.19 -6.49
N GLY A 218 0.70 12.19 -7.81
CA GLY A 218 1.97 11.85 -8.46
C GLY A 218 2.30 10.35 -8.35
N ARG A 219 1.30 9.49 -8.13
CA ARG A 219 1.48 8.03 -8.03
C ARG A 219 0.29 7.26 -8.58
N ASP A 220 0.60 6.13 -9.20
CA ASP A 220 -0.41 5.19 -9.65
C ASP A 220 -1.13 4.52 -8.47
N LEU A 221 -2.40 4.20 -8.68
CA LEU A 221 -3.20 3.42 -7.76
C LEU A 221 -2.82 1.94 -7.91
N VAL A 222 -2.21 1.36 -6.88
CA VAL A 222 -1.88 -0.08 -6.84
C VAL A 222 -2.56 -0.71 -5.63
N LEU A 223 -3.39 -1.73 -5.87
CA LEU A 223 -4.09 -2.44 -4.81
C LEU A 223 -3.19 -3.48 -4.15
N GLU A 224 -2.98 -3.33 -2.85
CA GLU A 224 -2.23 -4.26 -2.01
C GLU A 224 -3.19 -5.22 -1.29
N ALA A 225 -2.78 -6.48 -1.11
CA ALA A 225 -3.57 -7.48 -0.39
C ALA A 225 -3.55 -7.18 1.12
N VAL A 226 -4.71 -6.87 1.68
CA VAL A 226 -4.86 -6.50 3.11
C VAL A 226 -4.35 -7.60 4.02
N GLU A 227 -4.78 -8.84 3.78
CA GLU A 227 -4.45 -9.97 4.66
C GLU A 227 -3.00 -10.41 4.54
N PHE A 228 -2.28 -9.94 3.50
CA PHE A 228 -0.87 -10.21 3.31
C PHE A 228 0.04 -9.11 3.88
N ALA A 229 -0.53 -8.04 4.42
CA ALA A 229 0.22 -6.86 4.85
C ALA A 229 1.30 -7.18 5.90
N ALA A 230 1.03 -8.12 6.83
CA ALA A 230 2.01 -8.55 7.83
C ALA A 230 3.18 -9.36 7.25
N LEU A 231 3.00 -9.94 6.06
CA LEU A 231 4.03 -10.69 5.34
C LEU A 231 4.84 -9.81 4.37
N ALA A 232 4.28 -8.66 4.01
CA ALA A 232 4.84 -7.81 2.98
C ALA A 232 6.09 -7.07 3.45
N LEU A 233 6.99 -6.81 2.51
CA LEU A 233 8.10 -5.91 2.73
C LEU A 233 7.54 -4.51 3.05
N PRO A 234 7.88 -3.93 4.22
CA PRO A 234 7.34 -2.63 4.60
C PRO A 234 7.78 -1.54 3.62
N PRO A 235 6.92 -0.55 3.32
CA PRO A 235 7.28 0.56 2.47
C PRO A 235 8.36 1.41 3.15
N MET A 236 9.40 1.73 2.39
CA MET A 236 10.47 2.59 2.87
C MET A 236 10.24 4.03 2.40
N ARG A 237 10.66 4.99 3.23
CA ARG A 237 10.63 6.40 2.87
C ARG A 237 11.96 6.82 2.26
N ALA A 238 11.90 7.78 1.34
CA ALA A 238 13.09 8.47 0.89
C ALA A 238 13.53 9.44 1.99
N ASP A 239 14.61 9.13 2.67
CA ASP A 239 15.19 9.93 3.78
C ASP A 239 16.55 10.52 3.44
N SER A 240 17.13 10.08 2.31
CA SER A 240 18.46 10.47 1.88
C SER A 240 18.57 10.42 0.34
N PRO A 241 19.51 11.13 -0.28
CA PRO A 241 19.73 11.02 -1.72
C PRO A 241 19.98 9.58 -2.19
N ALA A 242 20.74 8.79 -1.44
CA ALA A 242 21.03 7.40 -1.79
C ALA A 242 19.77 6.53 -1.76
N SER A 243 18.80 6.83 -0.91
CA SER A 243 17.53 6.09 -0.85
C SER A 243 16.70 6.23 -2.15
N LEU A 244 16.92 7.29 -2.94
CA LEU A 244 16.26 7.46 -4.24
C LEU A 244 16.67 6.39 -5.27
N LEU A 245 17.79 5.70 -5.06
CA LEU A 245 18.25 4.62 -5.94
C LEU A 245 17.63 3.26 -5.62
N ARG A 246 16.85 3.15 -4.56
CA ARG A 246 16.23 1.90 -4.15
C ARG A 246 15.07 1.53 -5.08
N ALA A 247 14.91 0.23 -5.33
CA ALA A 247 13.88 -0.30 -6.23
C ALA A 247 12.43 0.00 -5.80
N ASP A 248 12.19 0.22 -4.50
CA ASP A 248 10.88 0.55 -3.93
C ASP A 248 10.51 2.04 -4.02
N ILE A 249 11.51 2.93 -4.14
CA ILE A 249 11.31 4.36 -4.33
C ILE A 249 11.39 4.71 -5.81
N ALA A 250 12.41 4.22 -6.49
CA ALA A 250 12.67 4.23 -7.93
C ALA A 250 12.01 5.40 -8.69
N PRO A 251 12.44 6.65 -8.46
CA PRO A 251 11.82 7.83 -9.05
C PRO A 251 11.98 7.90 -10.58
N MET A 252 12.97 7.21 -11.14
CA MET A 252 13.22 7.17 -12.58
C MET A 252 12.12 6.39 -13.30
N ARG A 253 11.83 6.77 -14.54
CA ARG A 253 10.90 6.03 -15.39
C ARG A 253 11.34 4.58 -15.52
N PHE A 254 10.38 3.66 -15.52
CA PHE A 254 10.65 2.25 -15.83
C PHE A 254 10.96 2.12 -17.32
N ARG A 255 12.03 1.42 -17.66
CA ARG A 255 12.40 1.10 -19.05
C ARG A 255 11.91 -0.30 -19.38
N ASP A 256 11.16 -0.40 -20.47
CA ASP A 256 10.60 -1.67 -20.91
C ASP A 256 11.69 -2.65 -21.32
N ARG A 257 11.38 -3.92 -21.14
CA ARG A 257 12.28 -5.01 -21.46
C ARG A 257 11.49 -6.30 -21.76
N PRO A 258 12.02 -7.18 -22.65
CA PRO A 258 11.30 -8.36 -23.14
C PRO A 258 10.92 -9.35 -22.05
N GLU A 259 11.61 -9.34 -20.92
CA GLU A 259 11.30 -10.23 -19.78
C GLU A 259 9.94 -9.94 -19.14
N ILE A 260 9.36 -8.74 -19.35
CA ILE A 260 8.01 -8.40 -18.86
C ILE A 260 6.99 -9.33 -19.49
N GLU A 261 6.96 -9.39 -20.84
CA GLU A 261 6.01 -10.24 -21.57
C GLU A 261 6.19 -11.71 -21.22
N ALA A 262 7.44 -12.16 -21.11
CA ALA A 262 7.75 -13.53 -20.70
C ALA A 262 7.28 -13.88 -19.29
N LEU A 263 7.31 -12.92 -18.35
CA LEU A 263 6.81 -13.11 -16.99
C LEU A 263 5.27 -13.07 -16.96
N PHE A 264 4.64 -12.23 -17.76
CA PHE A 264 3.17 -12.23 -17.90
C PHE A 264 2.66 -13.53 -18.50
N ALA A 265 3.21 -13.95 -19.63
CA ALA A 265 2.84 -15.20 -20.27
C ALA A 265 3.02 -16.40 -19.32
N TRP A 266 4.08 -16.38 -18.51
CA TRP A 266 4.29 -17.38 -17.48
C TRP A 266 3.25 -17.28 -16.36
N ALA A 267 2.92 -16.09 -15.89
CA ALA A 267 1.91 -15.92 -14.84
C ALA A 267 0.55 -16.47 -15.27
N GLU A 268 0.17 -16.24 -16.51
CA GLU A 268 -1.08 -16.73 -17.10
C GLU A 268 -1.02 -18.20 -17.54
N SER A 269 0.16 -18.83 -17.57
CA SER A 269 0.32 -20.24 -17.98
C SER A 269 -0.46 -21.20 -17.11
N GLY A 270 -0.70 -22.42 -17.61
CA GLY A 270 -1.46 -23.46 -16.90
C GLY A 270 -0.80 -23.96 -15.62
N GLY A 271 -1.59 -24.70 -14.84
CA GLY A 271 -1.20 -25.32 -13.57
C GLY A 271 -1.43 -24.46 -12.33
N PRO A 272 -1.70 -25.10 -11.19
CA PRO A 272 -2.05 -24.39 -9.95
C PRO A 272 -0.86 -23.64 -9.34
N VAL A 273 0.32 -24.25 -9.32
CA VAL A 273 1.52 -23.67 -8.74
C VAL A 273 2.66 -23.70 -9.75
N SER A 274 3.35 -22.59 -9.92
CA SER A 274 4.55 -22.51 -10.75
C SER A 274 5.58 -21.57 -10.13
N VAL A 275 6.85 -21.93 -10.26
CA VAL A 275 7.98 -21.17 -9.74
C VAL A 275 8.94 -20.82 -10.87
N ARG A 276 9.49 -19.63 -10.83
CA ARG A 276 10.52 -19.17 -11.76
C ARG A 276 11.65 -18.49 -11.00
N LEU A 277 12.89 -18.70 -11.45
CA LEU A 277 14.06 -18.01 -10.93
C LEU A 277 14.54 -16.96 -11.93
N LEU A 278 14.62 -15.71 -11.49
CA LEU A 278 15.28 -14.63 -12.20
C LEU A 278 16.61 -14.31 -11.52
N HIS A 279 17.72 -14.53 -12.20
CA HIS A 279 19.04 -14.32 -11.62
C HIS A 279 19.90 -13.34 -12.43
N GLY A 280 20.93 -12.81 -11.81
CA GLY A 280 21.87 -11.88 -12.44
C GLY A 280 22.58 -10.98 -11.43
N PRO A 281 23.62 -10.25 -11.84
CA PRO A 281 24.38 -9.37 -10.97
C PRO A 281 23.52 -8.36 -10.21
N GLY A 282 24.02 -7.82 -9.11
CA GLY A 282 23.40 -6.68 -8.42
C GLY A 282 23.27 -5.48 -9.36
N GLY A 283 22.22 -4.67 -9.19
CA GLY A 283 22.03 -3.46 -9.99
C GLY A 283 21.41 -3.64 -11.38
N GLN A 284 21.10 -4.87 -11.82
CA GLN A 284 20.44 -5.13 -13.11
C GLN A 284 18.93 -4.84 -13.14
N GLY A 285 18.34 -4.46 -12.00
CA GLY A 285 16.93 -4.10 -11.93
C GLY A 285 15.97 -5.28 -11.70
N LYS A 286 16.42 -6.45 -11.23
CA LYS A 286 15.57 -7.62 -10.92
C LYS A 286 14.37 -7.27 -10.04
N THR A 287 14.62 -6.65 -8.90
CA THR A 287 13.58 -6.26 -7.93
C THR A 287 12.62 -5.23 -8.53
N ARG A 288 13.15 -4.30 -9.32
CA ARG A 288 12.33 -3.28 -10.00
C ARG A 288 11.44 -3.89 -11.07
N LEU A 289 11.97 -4.84 -11.87
CA LEU A 289 11.20 -5.62 -12.83
C LEU A 289 10.08 -6.42 -12.13
N ALA A 290 10.42 -7.12 -11.05
CA ALA A 290 9.44 -7.90 -10.27
C ALA A 290 8.31 -7.02 -9.70
N ARG A 291 8.64 -5.82 -9.19
CA ARG A 291 7.65 -4.82 -8.72
C ARG A 291 6.77 -4.31 -9.85
N HIS A 292 7.34 -4.04 -11.01
CA HIS A 292 6.58 -3.58 -12.18
C HIS A 292 5.59 -4.64 -12.65
N VAL A 293 6.03 -5.89 -12.76
CA VAL A 293 5.15 -7.04 -13.09
C VAL A 293 4.08 -7.24 -12.02
N ALA A 294 4.45 -7.17 -10.73
CA ALA A 294 3.50 -7.28 -9.63
C ALA A 294 2.42 -6.17 -9.68
N ALA A 295 2.80 -4.93 -9.96
CA ALA A 295 1.85 -3.82 -10.07
C ALA A 295 0.85 -4.04 -11.23
N LYS A 296 1.33 -4.48 -12.39
CA LYS A 296 0.46 -4.80 -13.54
C LYS A 296 -0.45 -6.01 -13.25
N LEU A 297 0.06 -7.07 -12.61
CA LEU A 297 -0.78 -8.21 -12.20
C LEU A 297 -1.82 -7.79 -11.16
N ALA A 298 -1.47 -6.91 -10.22
CA ALA A 298 -2.42 -6.38 -9.25
C ALA A 298 -3.57 -5.62 -9.91
N ALA A 299 -3.30 -4.84 -10.97
CA ALA A 299 -4.31 -4.18 -11.80
C ALA A 299 -5.21 -5.18 -12.52
N ASN A 300 -4.69 -6.36 -12.87
CA ASN A 300 -5.44 -7.47 -13.47
C ASN A 300 -6.10 -8.40 -12.42
N GLY A 301 -6.29 -7.94 -11.20
CA GLY A 301 -7.02 -8.67 -10.16
C GLY A 301 -6.19 -9.61 -9.29
N TRP A 302 -4.91 -9.86 -9.59
CA TRP A 302 -4.05 -10.74 -8.79
C TRP A 302 -3.77 -10.15 -7.40
N ALA A 303 -3.66 -11.00 -6.38
CA ALA A 303 -3.01 -10.66 -5.13
C ALA A 303 -1.49 -10.68 -5.35
N THR A 304 -0.78 -9.64 -4.94
CA THR A 304 0.67 -9.57 -5.10
C THR A 304 1.36 -9.36 -3.77
N LEU A 305 2.48 -10.03 -3.56
CA LEU A 305 3.25 -10.00 -2.33
C LEU A 305 4.75 -10.01 -2.63
N LEU A 306 5.44 -8.94 -2.25
CA LEU A 306 6.88 -8.99 -2.05
C LEU A 306 7.11 -9.38 -0.59
N ILE A 307 7.45 -10.66 -0.37
CA ILE A 307 7.54 -11.19 0.99
C ILE A 307 8.78 -10.68 1.72
N SER A 308 8.58 -10.19 2.96
CA SER A 308 9.67 -9.78 3.84
C SER A 308 10.52 -10.98 4.27
N ASP A 309 11.82 -10.78 4.48
CA ASP A 309 12.70 -11.75 5.11
C ASP A 309 12.36 -11.99 6.59
N THR A 310 11.73 -11.01 7.23
CA THR A 310 11.26 -11.07 8.62
C THR A 310 9.78 -11.45 8.74
N ALA A 311 9.12 -11.87 7.63
CA ALA A 311 7.72 -12.28 7.65
C ALA A 311 7.49 -13.42 8.66
N PRO A 312 6.47 -13.31 9.55
CA PRO A 312 6.15 -14.36 10.52
C PRO A 312 5.72 -15.64 9.80
N LEU A 313 6.46 -16.73 10.01
CA LEU A 313 6.26 -17.99 9.27
C LEU A 313 4.87 -18.60 9.54
N GLU A 314 4.39 -18.50 10.77
CA GLU A 314 3.06 -18.98 11.18
C GLU A 314 1.92 -18.24 10.45
N GLN A 315 2.11 -16.96 10.15
CA GLN A 315 1.12 -16.16 9.42
C GLN A 315 1.13 -16.43 7.91
N MET A 316 2.17 -17.05 7.38
CA MET A 316 2.23 -17.39 5.94
C MET A 316 1.12 -18.35 5.53
N THR A 317 0.49 -19.07 6.47
CA THR A 317 -0.64 -19.95 6.20
C THR A 317 -1.83 -19.24 5.56
N ILE A 318 -1.95 -17.92 5.71
CA ILE A 318 -3.00 -17.12 5.08
C ILE A 318 -2.95 -17.20 3.54
N LEU A 319 -1.76 -17.43 2.96
CA LEU A 319 -1.56 -17.49 1.51
C LEU A 319 -2.37 -18.60 0.83
N LYS A 320 -2.64 -19.72 1.53
CA LYS A 320 -3.47 -20.81 0.98
C LYS A 320 -4.94 -20.47 0.85
N SER A 321 -5.41 -19.45 1.59
CA SER A 321 -6.82 -19.04 1.65
C SER A 321 -7.14 -17.89 0.69
N ALA A 322 -6.22 -17.53 -0.19
CA ALA A 322 -6.47 -16.55 -1.24
C ALA A 322 -7.58 -17.04 -2.18
N ILE A 323 -8.49 -16.15 -2.54
CA ILE A 323 -9.60 -16.42 -3.48
C ILE A 323 -9.36 -15.81 -4.86
N VAL A 324 -8.17 -15.33 -5.09
CA VAL A 324 -7.70 -14.75 -6.36
C VAL A 324 -6.31 -15.28 -6.65
N PRO A 325 -5.90 -15.32 -7.92
CA PRO A 325 -4.54 -15.70 -8.27
C PRO A 325 -3.50 -14.88 -7.51
N THR A 326 -2.45 -15.52 -7.02
CA THR A 326 -1.45 -14.90 -6.15
C THR A 326 -0.06 -14.92 -6.78
N PHE A 327 0.59 -13.75 -6.82
CA PHE A 327 1.96 -13.57 -7.31
C PHE A 327 2.89 -13.19 -6.13
N ILE A 328 3.82 -14.07 -5.81
CA ILE A 328 4.75 -13.92 -4.68
C ILE A 328 6.16 -13.69 -5.23
N VAL A 329 6.81 -12.63 -4.76
CA VAL A 329 8.21 -12.32 -5.07
C VAL A 329 9.06 -12.57 -3.82
N VAL A 330 10.10 -13.39 -3.96
CA VAL A 330 11.10 -13.66 -2.91
C VAL A 330 12.44 -13.11 -3.38
N ASP A 331 12.81 -11.95 -2.84
CA ASP A 331 14.11 -11.33 -3.16
C ASP A 331 15.23 -11.93 -2.29
N TYR A 332 16.44 -12.02 -2.83
CA TYR A 332 17.59 -12.70 -2.22
C TYR A 332 17.27 -14.15 -1.81
N ALA A 333 16.60 -14.88 -2.71
CA ALA A 333 16.11 -16.25 -2.47
C ALA A 333 17.22 -17.20 -2.00
N GLU A 334 18.47 -17.00 -2.43
CA GLU A 334 19.65 -17.78 -2.05
C GLU A 334 19.93 -17.76 -0.54
N SER A 335 19.46 -16.75 0.19
CA SER A 335 19.64 -16.61 1.64
C SER A 335 18.42 -17.02 2.47
N ARG A 336 17.32 -17.44 1.84
CA ARG A 336 16.02 -17.68 2.49
C ARG A 336 15.56 -19.12 2.51
N ALA A 337 16.48 -20.05 2.59
CA ALA A 337 16.20 -21.49 2.44
C ALA A 337 15.08 -22.01 3.39
N TYR A 338 15.09 -21.59 4.66
CA TYR A 338 14.07 -22.00 5.62
C TYR A 338 12.69 -21.43 5.31
N GLN A 339 12.62 -20.14 4.97
CA GLN A 339 11.37 -19.50 4.57
C GLN A 339 10.79 -20.14 3.30
N LEU A 340 11.64 -20.45 2.31
CA LEU A 340 11.23 -21.16 1.10
C LEU A 340 10.71 -22.56 1.42
N GLY A 341 11.34 -23.30 2.33
CA GLY A 341 10.84 -24.60 2.77
C GLY A 341 9.43 -24.53 3.36
N THR A 342 9.15 -23.54 4.20
CA THR A 342 7.82 -23.29 4.77
C THR A 342 6.83 -22.87 3.68
N LEU A 343 7.21 -21.93 2.82
CA LEU A 343 6.37 -21.45 1.73
C LEU A 343 5.95 -22.59 0.79
N ALA A 344 6.86 -23.50 0.46
CA ALA A 344 6.58 -24.64 -0.41
C ALA A 344 5.40 -25.47 0.10
N GLY A 345 5.42 -25.85 1.38
CA GLY A 345 4.33 -26.65 2.00
C GLY A 345 2.98 -25.91 1.99
N ILE A 346 2.99 -24.59 2.08
CA ILE A 346 1.78 -23.76 2.10
C ILE A 346 1.18 -23.64 0.70
N ILE A 347 1.99 -23.28 -0.31
CA ILE A 347 1.47 -23.00 -1.66
C ILE A 347 0.99 -24.24 -2.40
N MET A 348 1.52 -25.41 -2.06
CA MET A 348 1.05 -26.69 -2.63
C MET A 348 -0.39 -27.03 -2.23
N ASN A 349 -0.91 -26.38 -1.19
CA ASN A 349 -2.27 -26.54 -0.70
C ASN A 349 -3.10 -25.27 -0.93
N ALA A 350 -2.69 -24.38 -1.83
CA ALA A 350 -3.44 -23.19 -2.18
C ALA A 350 -4.69 -23.57 -3.02
N GLU A 351 -5.80 -22.90 -2.77
CA GLU A 351 -7.05 -23.10 -3.49
C GLU A 351 -6.98 -22.49 -4.90
N GLU A 352 -6.27 -21.38 -5.04
CA GLU A 352 -6.13 -20.61 -6.26
C GLU A 352 -4.73 -20.72 -6.84
N ARG A 353 -4.57 -20.21 -8.07
CA ARG A 353 -3.29 -20.20 -8.79
C ARG A 353 -2.23 -19.41 -8.03
N VAL A 354 -1.05 -19.99 -7.84
CA VAL A 354 0.10 -19.33 -7.22
C VAL A 354 1.28 -19.30 -8.18
N ARG A 355 1.92 -18.13 -8.27
CA ARG A 355 3.18 -17.92 -8.98
C ARG A 355 4.22 -17.38 -8.02
N VAL A 356 5.38 -18.02 -7.96
CA VAL A 356 6.49 -17.56 -7.12
C VAL A 356 7.67 -17.18 -8.00
N LEU A 357 8.04 -15.92 -7.96
CA LEU A 357 9.23 -15.40 -8.62
C LEU A 357 10.37 -15.27 -7.60
N LEU A 358 11.38 -16.12 -7.76
CA LEU A 358 12.61 -16.06 -6.98
C LEU A 358 13.58 -15.09 -7.64
N LEU A 359 14.15 -14.17 -6.87
CA LEU A 359 15.21 -13.29 -7.33
C LEU A 359 16.52 -13.67 -6.63
N ALA A 360 17.57 -13.91 -7.40
CA ALA A 360 18.89 -14.28 -6.87
C ALA A 360 20.02 -13.62 -7.65
N ARG A 361 21.20 -13.60 -7.08
CA ARG A 361 22.40 -13.13 -7.80
C ARG A 361 22.88 -14.17 -8.79
N THR A 362 22.90 -15.43 -8.38
CA THR A 362 23.36 -16.55 -9.18
C THR A 362 22.44 -17.76 -8.97
N PRO A 363 22.18 -18.58 -10.00
CA PRO A 363 21.63 -19.91 -9.80
C PRO A 363 22.70 -20.80 -9.15
N GLY A 364 22.33 -21.95 -8.64
CA GLY A 364 23.33 -22.95 -8.25
C GLY A 364 23.02 -23.77 -7.00
N SER A 365 24.05 -24.12 -6.24
CA SER A 365 23.98 -25.09 -5.16
C SER A 365 22.95 -24.81 -4.06
N TRP A 366 22.56 -23.56 -3.88
CA TRP A 366 21.52 -23.21 -2.91
C TRP A 366 20.14 -23.78 -3.31
N GLN A 367 19.82 -23.83 -4.62
CA GLN A 367 18.58 -24.46 -5.10
C GLN A 367 18.59 -25.96 -4.81
N ALA A 368 19.68 -26.66 -5.14
CA ALA A 368 19.80 -28.10 -4.86
C ALA A 368 19.65 -28.42 -3.36
N ARG A 369 20.16 -27.56 -2.48
CA ARG A 369 20.00 -27.71 -1.02
C ARG A 369 18.56 -27.55 -0.54
N LEU A 370 17.68 -26.85 -1.26
CA LEU A 370 16.26 -26.73 -0.86
C LEU A 370 15.58 -28.09 -0.83
N ALA A 371 15.90 -28.99 -1.72
CA ALA A 371 15.35 -30.36 -1.75
C ALA A 371 15.64 -31.15 -0.48
N THR A 372 16.71 -30.82 0.27
CA THR A 372 17.05 -31.46 1.54
C THR A 372 16.29 -30.93 2.74
N ILE A 373 15.63 -29.77 2.61
CA ILE A 373 14.87 -29.11 3.70
C ILE A 373 13.47 -29.70 3.81
N SER A 374 12.80 -29.89 2.66
CA SER A 374 11.44 -30.41 2.60
C SER A 374 11.19 -31.05 1.23
N ALA A 375 10.42 -32.14 1.21
CA ALA A 375 9.99 -32.78 -0.04
C ALA A 375 9.24 -31.79 -0.95
N TYR A 376 8.46 -30.87 -0.38
CA TYR A 376 7.75 -29.83 -1.13
C TYR A 376 8.70 -28.77 -1.72
N ALA A 377 9.86 -28.57 -1.11
CA ALA A 377 10.82 -27.57 -1.59
C ALA A 377 11.51 -27.95 -2.92
N THR A 378 11.30 -29.18 -3.40
CA THR A 378 11.74 -29.63 -4.74
C THR A 378 11.18 -28.74 -5.85
N ILE A 379 10.00 -28.12 -5.67
CA ILE A 379 9.43 -27.18 -6.65
C ILE A 379 10.34 -25.95 -6.86
N PHE A 380 11.05 -25.51 -5.84
CA PHE A 380 12.00 -24.41 -5.92
C PHE A 380 13.35 -24.86 -6.48
N SER A 381 13.79 -26.07 -6.12
CA SER A 381 15.07 -26.61 -6.65
C SER A 381 15.02 -26.84 -8.16
N ASN A 382 13.83 -27.18 -8.69
CA ASN A 382 13.60 -27.42 -10.11
C ASN A 382 13.07 -26.18 -10.85
N ALA A 383 13.02 -25.02 -10.20
CA ALA A 383 12.53 -23.79 -10.83
C ALA A 383 13.39 -23.41 -12.04
N PRO A 384 12.76 -23.24 -13.23
CA PRO A 384 13.50 -22.80 -14.41
C PRO A 384 14.09 -21.41 -14.18
N GLY A 385 15.40 -21.29 -14.42
CA GLY A 385 16.15 -20.06 -14.26
C GLY A 385 16.30 -19.29 -15.56
N SER A 386 16.11 -17.98 -15.50
CA SER A 386 16.45 -17.04 -16.57
C SER A 386 17.41 -15.97 -16.05
N GLY A 387 18.49 -15.75 -16.83
CA GLY A 387 19.46 -14.69 -16.54
C GLY A 387 18.93 -13.34 -16.98
N LEU A 388 19.03 -12.34 -16.11
CA LEU A 388 18.72 -10.96 -16.44
C LEU A 388 19.98 -10.25 -16.94
N GLY A 389 20.00 -9.91 -18.20
CA GLY A 389 21.09 -9.18 -18.84
C GLY A 389 21.13 -7.69 -18.51
N SER A 390 22.14 -7.00 -19.04
CA SER A 390 22.21 -5.54 -18.97
C SER A 390 20.99 -4.92 -19.65
N LEU A 391 20.41 -3.90 -19.01
CA LEU A 391 19.28 -3.14 -19.57
C LEU A 391 19.74 -2.30 -20.76
N GLU A 392 20.91 -1.65 -20.60
CA GLU A 392 21.51 -0.80 -21.62
C GLU A 392 22.86 -1.36 -22.03
N THR A 393 22.93 -1.92 -23.24
CA THR A 393 24.17 -2.47 -23.80
C THR A 393 24.98 -1.39 -24.54
N GLU A 394 24.26 -0.46 -25.19
CA GLU A 394 24.86 0.62 -25.96
C GLU A 394 25.19 1.84 -25.08
N VAL A 395 26.26 2.56 -25.46
CA VAL A 395 26.69 3.77 -24.76
C VAL A 395 25.64 4.87 -24.84
N SER A 396 24.99 5.02 -26.01
CA SER A 396 23.89 5.97 -26.23
C SER A 396 22.73 5.74 -25.26
N GLY A 397 22.27 4.49 -25.11
CA GLY A 397 21.19 4.13 -24.18
C GLY A 397 21.57 4.40 -22.71
N ARG A 398 22.84 4.16 -22.34
CA ARG A 398 23.37 4.53 -21.00
C ARG A 398 23.37 6.03 -20.77
N GLN A 399 23.72 6.82 -21.81
CA GLN A 399 23.70 8.28 -21.73
C GLN A 399 22.28 8.83 -21.58
N GLU A 400 21.32 8.29 -22.33
CA GLU A 400 19.90 8.63 -22.17
C GLU A 400 19.40 8.28 -20.76
N ALA A 401 19.69 7.06 -20.28
CA ALA A 401 19.33 6.63 -18.93
C ALA A 401 19.94 7.52 -17.84
N TRP A 402 21.16 8.00 -18.06
CA TRP A 402 21.83 8.93 -17.16
C TRP A 402 21.14 10.29 -17.14
N MET A 403 20.77 10.85 -18.31
CA MET A 403 20.05 12.12 -18.39
C MET A 403 18.66 12.03 -17.72
N GLU A 404 17.89 11.00 -18.02
CA GLU A 404 16.61 10.74 -17.35
C GLU A 404 16.77 10.62 -15.84
N ALA A 405 17.84 9.96 -15.38
CA ALA A 405 18.11 9.84 -13.95
C ALA A 405 18.42 11.20 -13.31
N VAL A 406 19.23 12.03 -13.95
CA VAL A 406 19.55 13.40 -13.47
C VAL A 406 18.28 14.24 -13.34
N GLU A 407 17.41 14.25 -14.35
CA GLU A 407 16.16 15.01 -14.33
C GLU A 407 15.22 14.53 -13.23
N SER A 408 15.01 13.24 -13.16
CA SER A 408 14.12 12.63 -12.16
C SER A 408 14.65 12.81 -10.73
N LEU A 409 15.94 12.64 -10.53
CA LEU A 409 16.59 12.87 -9.23
C LEU A 409 16.48 14.34 -8.81
N ALA A 410 16.60 15.29 -9.73
CA ALA A 410 16.44 16.73 -9.45
C ALA A 410 15.07 17.04 -8.83
N VAL A 411 14.01 16.47 -9.42
CA VAL A 411 12.63 16.63 -8.89
C VAL A 411 12.49 16.04 -7.49
N HIS A 412 13.07 14.86 -7.24
CA HIS A 412 12.89 14.15 -5.98
C HIS A 412 13.81 14.65 -4.87
N LEU A 413 15.00 15.15 -5.20
CA LEU A 413 15.89 15.81 -4.25
C LEU A 413 15.22 17.03 -3.62
N SER A 414 14.45 17.83 -4.39
CA SER A 414 13.73 18.98 -3.86
C SER A 414 12.68 18.64 -2.79
N ARG A 415 12.27 17.38 -2.72
CA ARG A 415 11.29 16.87 -1.74
C ARG A 415 11.93 16.30 -0.48
N LEU A 416 13.24 16.07 -0.49
CA LEU A 416 13.97 15.53 0.67
C LEU A 416 14.22 16.61 1.72
N GLU A 417 14.08 16.23 2.99
CA GLU A 417 14.37 17.13 4.12
C GLU A 417 15.84 17.60 4.05
N GLY A 418 16.03 18.92 4.00
CA GLY A 418 17.34 19.55 3.92
C GLY A 418 17.90 19.74 2.52
N TYR A 419 17.10 19.41 1.48
CA TYR A 419 17.48 19.61 0.07
C TYR A 419 16.49 20.53 -0.68
N GLN A 420 15.42 21.04 -0.01
CA GLN A 420 14.33 21.80 -0.64
C GLN A 420 14.77 23.17 -1.18
N ASP A 421 15.77 23.81 -0.52
CA ASP A 421 16.19 25.19 -0.80
C ASP A 421 17.14 25.29 -2.01
N VAL A 422 17.35 24.20 -2.76
CA VAL A 422 18.26 24.14 -3.91
C VAL A 422 17.47 24.03 -5.20
N SER A 423 17.86 24.83 -6.20
CA SER A 423 17.27 24.77 -7.54
C SER A 423 17.80 23.58 -8.36
N TRP A 424 17.50 22.37 -7.90
CA TRP A 424 18.00 21.13 -8.50
C TRP A 424 17.69 21.00 -10.00
N LEU A 425 16.52 21.49 -10.45
CA LEU A 425 16.15 21.51 -11.87
C LEU A 425 17.04 22.45 -12.71
N GLN A 426 17.58 23.50 -12.12
CA GLN A 426 18.55 24.36 -12.83
C GLN A 426 19.91 23.69 -12.89
N ILE A 427 20.31 23.02 -11.81
CA ILE A 427 21.55 22.24 -11.75
C ILE A 427 21.51 21.10 -12.77
N SER A 428 20.40 20.37 -12.87
CA SER A 428 20.27 19.25 -13.81
C SER A 428 20.48 19.65 -15.27
N LYS A 429 20.02 20.84 -15.66
CA LYS A 429 20.18 21.37 -17.04
C LYS A 429 21.64 21.71 -17.41
N GLN A 430 22.52 21.83 -16.43
CA GLN A 430 23.97 22.14 -16.66
C GLN A 430 24.80 20.88 -16.82
N LEU A 431 24.21 19.70 -16.53
CA LEU A 431 24.89 18.43 -16.56
C LEU A 431 24.83 17.79 -17.94
N THR A 432 25.92 17.23 -18.35
CA THR A 432 26.04 16.42 -19.57
C THR A 432 26.55 15.04 -19.21
N PRO A 433 26.07 13.97 -19.90
CA PRO A 433 26.49 12.62 -19.59
C PRO A 433 27.99 12.44 -19.85
N PRO A 434 28.69 11.75 -18.96
CA PRO A 434 30.11 11.43 -19.20
C PRO A 434 30.23 10.30 -20.24
N ALA A 435 31.47 9.93 -20.59
CA ALA A 435 31.72 8.75 -21.41
C ALA A 435 31.40 7.47 -20.59
N LEU A 436 30.24 6.87 -20.85
CA LEU A 436 29.72 5.68 -20.14
C LEU A 436 30.13 4.37 -20.85
N ASN A 437 31.35 4.30 -21.39
CA ASN A 437 31.88 3.15 -22.14
C ASN A 437 32.59 2.12 -21.25
N SER A 438 32.89 2.44 -20.00
CA SER A 438 33.58 1.54 -19.08
C SER A 438 32.67 0.40 -18.61
N GLU A 439 33.25 -0.78 -18.37
CA GLU A 439 32.56 -1.97 -17.83
C GLU A 439 31.83 -1.71 -16.50
N ARG A 440 32.30 -0.74 -15.70
CA ARG A 440 31.64 -0.34 -14.46
C ARG A 440 30.18 0.09 -14.68
N TYR A 441 29.82 0.55 -15.88
CA TYR A 441 28.46 0.95 -16.25
C TYR A 441 27.64 -0.20 -16.88
N GLY A 442 28.09 -1.43 -16.70
CA GLY A 442 27.38 -2.64 -17.13
C GLY A 442 26.06 -2.89 -16.41
N THR A 443 25.73 -2.09 -15.39
CA THR A 443 24.45 -2.15 -14.68
C THR A 443 23.74 -0.81 -14.71
N ILE A 444 22.42 -0.82 -14.79
CA ILE A 444 21.62 0.42 -14.77
C ILE A 444 21.79 1.19 -13.45
N LEU A 445 21.99 0.48 -12.34
CA LEU A 445 22.22 1.10 -11.04
C LEU A 445 23.51 1.92 -11.04
N ALA A 446 24.60 1.42 -11.64
CA ALA A 446 25.85 2.17 -11.71
C ALA A 446 25.74 3.47 -12.53
N VAL A 447 24.91 3.46 -13.59
CA VAL A 447 24.58 4.67 -14.37
C VAL A 447 23.81 5.68 -13.50
N GLN A 448 22.84 5.22 -12.72
CA GLN A 448 22.03 6.05 -11.82
C GLN A 448 22.82 6.57 -10.62
N GLU A 449 23.74 5.77 -10.09
CA GLU A 449 24.69 6.20 -9.03
C GLU A 449 25.59 7.32 -9.51
N ASP A 450 26.12 7.21 -10.74
CA ASP A 450 26.95 8.27 -11.34
C ASP A 450 26.14 9.56 -11.57
N ALA A 451 24.91 9.44 -12.06
CA ALA A 451 23.98 10.58 -12.22
C ALA A 451 23.71 11.28 -10.88
N LEU A 452 23.44 10.50 -9.82
CA LEU A 452 23.25 11.05 -8.47
C LEU A 452 24.52 11.73 -7.94
N ALA A 453 25.68 11.12 -8.15
CA ALA A 453 26.95 11.70 -7.75
C ALA A 453 27.23 13.01 -8.50
N ALA A 454 26.94 13.07 -9.80
CA ALA A 454 27.13 14.25 -10.63
C ALA A 454 26.27 15.44 -10.15
N ILE A 455 24.98 15.23 -9.92
CA ILE A 455 24.07 16.29 -9.46
C ILE A 455 24.44 16.78 -8.04
N LEU A 456 24.84 15.88 -7.15
CA LEU A 456 25.22 16.23 -5.78
C LEU A 456 26.56 16.98 -5.69
N ARG A 457 27.49 16.79 -6.65
CA ARG A 457 28.75 17.53 -6.70
C ARG A 457 28.53 19.02 -6.96
N LEU A 458 27.49 19.41 -7.67
CA LEU A 458 27.14 20.79 -7.98
C LEU A 458 26.26 21.45 -6.92
N ARG A 459 26.04 20.79 -5.80
CA ARG A 459 25.25 21.39 -4.71
C ARG A 459 25.99 22.60 -4.11
N PRO A 460 25.27 23.68 -3.74
CA PRO A 460 25.87 24.82 -3.06
C PRO A 460 26.44 24.39 -1.70
N PRO A 461 27.62 24.90 -1.30
CA PRO A 461 28.31 24.54 -0.05
C PRO A 461 27.49 24.86 1.22
N GLU A 462 26.59 25.83 1.15
CA GLU A 462 25.69 26.22 2.24
C GLU A 462 24.77 25.07 2.69
N VAL A 463 24.43 24.13 1.80
CA VAL A 463 23.60 22.98 2.10
C VAL A 463 24.35 21.98 3.00
N GLU A 464 25.65 21.82 2.81
CA GLU A 464 26.49 20.97 3.67
C GLU A 464 26.54 21.49 5.10
N GLN A 465 26.72 22.78 5.27
CA GLN A 465 26.78 23.43 6.58
C GLN A 465 25.45 23.31 7.32
N ARG A 466 24.31 23.51 6.63
CA ARG A 466 22.97 23.35 7.22
C ARG A 466 22.69 21.92 7.62
N GLN A 467 23.12 20.94 6.83
CA GLN A 467 22.94 19.51 7.17
C GLN A 467 23.82 19.06 8.33
N ALA A 468 25.06 19.54 8.40
CA ALA A 468 25.96 19.29 9.53
C ALA A 468 25.37 19.84 10.83
N LEU A 469 24.82 21.07 10.79
CA LEU A 469 24.12 21.69 11.93
C LEU A 469 22.87 20.90 12.35
N ARG A 470 22.02 20.48 11.38
CA ARG A 470 20.83 19.68 11.68
C ARG A 470 21.15 18.30 12.27
N LYS A 471 22.22 17.63 11.79
CA LYS A 471 22.71 16.38 12.39
C LYS A 471 23.20 16.58 13.82
N SER A 472 23.93 17.66 14.09
CA SER A 472 24.38 18.01 15.44
C SER A 472 23.21 18.28 16.39
N PHE A 473 22.16 18.96 15.93
CA PHE A 473 20.93 19.18 16.70
C PHE A 473 20.15 17.89 16.98
N LYS A 474 20.00 16.99 15.99
CA LYS A 474 19.32 15.69 16.18
C LYS A 474 20.08 14.75 17.12
N LEU A 475 21.41 14.92 17.25
CA LEU A 475 22.25 14.13 18.16
C LEU A 475 22.41 14.78 19.55
N GLY A 476 21.71 15.89 19.84
CA GLY A 476 21.79 16.59 21.14
C GLY A 476 23.14 17.24 21.41
N GLN A 477 24.00 17.37 20.39
CA GLN A 477 25.27 18.07 20.50
C GLN A 477 25.07 19.55 20.17
N LEU A 478 25.12 20.43 21.16
CA LEU A 478 25.18 21.87 20.93
C LEU A 478 26.46 22.23 20.19
N PRO A 479 26.40 23.02 19.11
CA PRO A 479 27.59 23.48 18.40
C PRO A 479 28.45 24.33 19.37
N THR A 480 29.66 23.89 19.65
CA THR A 480 30.60 24.68 20.43
C THR A 480 30.94 25.93 19.65
N ARG A 481 30.90 27.09 20.32
CA ARG A 481 31.11 28.46 19.78
C ARG A 481 32.41 28.68 19.01
N ARG A 482 33.28 27.67 18.81
CA ARG A 482 34.58 27.75 18.16
C ARG A 482 34.60 27.51 16.65
N SER A 483 33.49 27.12 16.03
CA SER A 483 33.47 26.79 14.59
C SER A 483 32.95 27.89 13.65
N VAL A 484 32.68 29.10 14.16
CA VAL A 484 32.08 30.20 13.37
C VAL A 484 33.07 31.38 13.12
N GLN A 485 34.32 31.30 13.57
CA GLN A 485 35.28 32.34 13.26
C GLN A 485 36.45 31.80 12.43
N HIS A 486 36.59 32.39 11.25
CA HIS A 486 37.64 32.34 10.26
C HIS A 486 37.38 31.50 8.99
N VAL A 487 36.70 32.10 8.03
CA VAL A 487 37.16 32.10 6.63
C VAL A 487 36.97 33.51 6.09
N GLY A 488 37.99 34.32 6.23
CA GLY A 488 38.17 35.55 5.47
C GLY A 488 38.99 35.23 4.20
N PRO A 489 38.91 36.06 3.16
CA PRO A 489 39.57 35.78 1.89
C PRO A 489 41.07 36.07 1.98
N SER A 490 41.93 35.08 1.82
CA SER A 490 43.35 35.29 1.54
C SER A 490 43.73 34.70 0.19
N SER A 491 43.87 35.61 -0.77
CA SER A 491 44.71 35.42 -1.95
C SER A 491 46.16 35.29 -1.56
N ARG A 492 46.86 34.28 -2.06
CA ARG A 492 48.20 34.29 -2.70
C ARG A 492 48.95 32.98 -2.59
N ALA A 493 49.26 32.48 -3.76
CA ALA A 493 50.48 31.81 -4.18
C ALA A 493 51.23 30.91 -3.19
N PHE A 494 51.31 29.61 -3.50
CA PHE A 494 52.59 28.91 -3.49
C PHE A 494 52.61 27.79 -4.55
N ARG A 495 53.65 27.82 -5.34
CA ARG A 495 54.02 26.81 -6.34
C ARG A 495 54.80 25.68 -5.69
N GLN A 496 54.67 24.52 -6.31
CA GLN A 496 55.64 23.42 -6.43
C GLN A 496 55.64 22.30 -5.38
N HIS A 497 55.43 21.19 -5.93
CA HIS A 497 56.07 19.88 -5.88
C HIS A 497 55.28 18.68 -5.35
N THR A 498 55.32 17.71 -6.22
CA THR A 498 55.31 16.24 -6.03
C THR A 498 53.98 15.54 -5.92
N GLY A 499 53.84 14.72 -6.92
CA GLY A 499 52.88 13.68 -7.22
C GLY A 499 52.34 12.88 -6.03
N PHE A 500 51.04 12.77 -6.06
CA PHE A 500 50.34 11.60 -5.51
C PHE A 500 49.12 11.30 -6.36
N THR A 501 49.02 10.05 -6.73
CA THR A 501 47.98 9.39 -7.46
C THR A 501 46.61 9.70 -6.88
N THR A 502 45.71 10.17 -7.73
CA THR A 502 44.29 10.41 -7.42
C THR A 502 43.55 9.08 -7.18
N ALA A 503 43.29 8.77 -5.94
CA ALA A 503 42.26 7.77 -5.57
C ALA A 503 40.87 8.38 -5.80
N SER A 504 40.08 7.71 -6.61
CA SER A 504 38.75 8.11 -7.05
C SER A 504 37.73 8.17 -5.89
N PRO A 505 36.90 9.21 -5.79
CA PRO A 505 35.86 9.32 -4.75
C PRO A 505 34.72 8.29 -4.82
N ALA A 506 34.75 7.36 -5.79
CA ALA A 506 33.76 6.31 -5.94
C ALA A 506 33.77 5.28 -4.78
N LEU A 507 34.86 5.17 -4.03
CA LEU A 507 34.97 4.23 -2.90
C LEU A 507 34.13 4.66 -1.67
N THR A 508 33.85 5.94 -1.51
CA THR A 508 33.12 6.45 -0.33
C THR A 508 31.61 6.13 -0.36
N ILE A 509 31.03 5.96 -1.55
CA ILE A 509 29.60 5.58 -1.67
C ILE A 509 29.43 4.08 -1.46
N MET A 510 30.39 3.26 -1.88
CA MET A 510 30.35 1.81 -1.67
C MET A 510 30.55 1.43 -0.19
N ASP A 511 31.33 2.20 0.56
CA ASP A 511 31.50 1.98 2.00
C ASP A 511 30.24 2.28 2.82
N CYS A 512 29.41 3.23 2.40
CA CYS A 512 28.11 3.46 3.03
C CYS A 512 27.12 2.30 2.80
N PHE A 513 27.16 1.64 1.65
CA PHE A 513 26.33 0.46 1.37
C PHE A 513 26.80 -0.79 2.12
N ASN A 514 28.10 -0.97 2.27
CA ASN A 514 28.67 -2.11 3.00
C ASN A 514 28.55 -1.98 4.54
N SER A 515 28.52 -0.76 5.09
CA SER A 515 28.39 -0.58 6.53
C SER A 515 27.00 -0.89 7.06
N THR A 516 25.96 -0.77 6.24
CA THR A 516 24.58 -1.08 6.63
C THR A 516 24.30 -2.60 6.61
N THR A 517 25.03 -3.37 5.79
CA THR A 517 24.91 -4.83 5.72
C THR A 517 25.82 -5.58 6.69
N ARG A 518 26.86 -4.93 7.27
CA ARG A 518 27.77 -5.57 8.22
C ARG A 518 27.38 -5.46 9.70
N ARG A 519 26.30 -4.76 10.05
CA ARG A 519 25.86 -4.63 11.46
C ARG A 519 24.90 -5.72 11.97
N THR A 520 24.61 -6.75 11.20
CA THR A 520 23.75 -7.85 11.64
C THR A 520 24.44 -9.19 11.89
N SER A 521 25.79 -9.26 11.85
CA SER A 521 26.53 -10.51 12.10
C SER A 521 27.68 -10.36 13.09
N GLY A 522 27.49 -9.57 14.15
CA GLY A 522 28.43 -9.48 15.27
C GLY A 522 27.84 -10.13 16.51
N GLY A 523 28.11 -11.44 16.69
CA GLY A 523 27.86 -12.14 17.95
C GLY A 523 28.73 -11.54 19.05
N LEU A 524 28.11 -10.96 20.05
CA LEU A 524 28.74 -10.65 21.33
C LEU A 524 28.47 -11.81 22.29
N GLY A 525 29.48 -12.65 22.45
CA GLY A 525 29.60 -13.52 23.61
C GLY A 525 29.74 -12.64 24.85
N LEU A 526 28.76 -12.70 25.73
CA LEU A 526 28.88 -12.22 27.10
C LEU A 526 28.79 -13.39 28.04
N ALA A 527 29.90 -13.57 28.76
CA ALA A 527 30.09 -14.49 29.88
C ALA A 527 29.05 -14.21 30.99
N TYR A 528 28.41 -15.27 31.47
CA TYR A 528 27.61 -15.24 32.70
C TYR A 528 28.55 -15.35 33.93
N PRO A 529 28.33 -14.54 34.96
CA PRO A 529 28.75 -14.91 36.31
C PRO A 529 27.60 -15.61 37.03
N SER A 530 27.91 -16.75 37.59
CA SER A 530 27.11 -17.51 38.54
C SER A 530 26.77 -16.71 39.80
N MET A 531 25.48 -16.71 40.20
CA MET A 531 25.09 -16.45 41.59
C MET A 531 23.90 -17.30 42.01
N THR A 532 24.26 -18.22 42.90
CA THR A 532 23.64 -18.74 44.13
C THR A 532 22.13 -18.54 44.37
N ARG A 533 21.54 -19.70 44.68
CA ARG A 533 20.31 -20.02 45.39
C ARG A 533 19.83 -18.95 46.42
N LEU A 534 18.56 -18.66 46.37
CA LEU A 534 17.76 -18.37 47.59
C LEU A 534 16.32 -18.85 47.44
N SER A 535 15.92 -19.57 48.43
CA SER A 535 14.75 -20.28 48.90
C SER A 535 13.33 -19.80 48.49
N ARG A 536 12.52 -20.87 48.35
CA ARG A 536 11.05 -20.95 48.36
C ARG A 536 10.36 -20.11 49.40
N THR A 537 9.29 -19.44 48.99
CA THR A 537 8.08 -19.23 49.85
C THR A 537 6.83 -19.38 48.96
N THR A 538 6.12 -20.42 49.27
CA THR A 538 4.78 -20.77 48.76
C THR A 538 3.74 -19.87 49.43
N HIS A 539 2.92 -19.17 48.68
CA HIS A 539 1.63 -18.68 49.15
C HIS A 539 0.51 -19.26 48.27
N SER A 540 -0.21 -20.16 48.89
CA SER A 540 -1.47 -20.74 48.41
C SER A 540 -2.59 -19.70 48.53
N TRP A 541 -3.30 -19.41 47.46
CA TRP A 541 -4.63 -18.80 47.50
C TRP A 541 -5.66 -19.84 47.06
N SER A 542 -6.53 -20.18 48.03
CA SER A 542 -7.70 -21.02 47.85
C SER A 542 -8.81 -20.27 47.14
N LEU A 543 -9.28 -20.78 46.00
CA LEU A 543 -10.52 -20.37 45.35
C LEU A 543 -11.68 -21.20 45.92
N GLN A 544 -12.59 -20.54 46.61
CA GLN A 544 -13.90 -21.08 46.99
C GLN A 544 -14.76 -21.19 45.72
N THR A 545 -15.10 -22.39 45.36
CA THR A 545 -16.13 -22.71 44.34
C THR A 545 -17.51 -22.83 45.02
N ASN A 546 -18.39 -21.91 44.69
CA ASN A 546 -19.82 -22.07 44.99
C ASN A 546 -20.45 -22.97 43.93
N GLY A 547 -20.90 -24.16 44.43
CA GLY A 547 -21.56 -25.17 43.60
C GLY A 547 -22.99 -24.78 43.26
N ARG A 548 -23.34 -24.94 41.96
CA ARG A 548 -24.69 -25.24 41.54
C ARG A 548 -24.67 -26.50 40.68
N ARG A 549 -25.35 -27.51 41.20
CA ARG A 549 -25.58 -28.81 40.55
C ARG A 549 -26.59 -28.66 39.41
N PHE A 550 -26.28 -29.23 38.26
CA PHE A 550 -27.25 -29.59 37.20
C PHE A 550 -27.60 -31.04 37.32
N PRO A 551 -28.87 -31.42 37.06
CA PRO A 551 -29.32 -32.83 37.07
C PRO A 551 -28.96 -33.55 35.77
N PRO A 552 -28.95 -34.92 35.78
CA PRO A 552 -28.43 -35.73 34.68
C PRO A 552 -29.46 -35.92 33.57
N ALA A 553 -28.93 -36.12 32.36
CA ALA A 553 -29.66 -36.48 31.15
C ALA A 553 -30.13 -37.94 31.23
N ASP A 554 -31.42 -38.15 31.02
CA ASP A 554 -32.01 -39.47 30.74
C ASP A 554 -32.44 -39.57 29.27
N ARG A 555 -31.93 -40.61 28.68
CA ARG A 555 -32.30 -41.42 27.54
C ARG A 555 -33.69 -41.17 26.92
N TRP A 556 -33.71 -41.04 25.58
CA TRP A 556 -34.77 -41.59 24.76
C TRP A 556 -34.17 -42.42 23.61
N ALA A 557 -34.51 -43.69 23.63
CA ALA A 557 -34.21 -44.65 22.59
C ALA A 557 -35.42 -44.82 21.65
N GLY A 558 -35.12 -44.88 20.34
CA GLY A 558 -35.72 -45.82 19.40
C GLY A 558 -37.16 -45.61 18.94
N HIS A 559 -37.36 -45.42 17.63
CA HIS A 559 -38.03 -46.39 16.74
C HIS A 559 -38.03 -45.90 15.27
N PRO A 560 -38.28 -46.82 14.28
CA PRO A 560 -37.66 -46.75 12.95
C PRO A 560 -38.63 -46.33 11.81
N PRO A 561 -38.28 -46.49 10.52
CA PRO A 561 -38.77 -45.69 9.41
C PRO A 561 -40.03 -46.23 8.73
N GLY A 562 -40.85 -45.33 8.21
CA GLY A 562 -42.06 -45.62 7.46
C GLY A 562 -42.18 -44.87 6.14
N ARG A 563 -41.86 -45.59 5.06
CA ARG A 563 -42.51 -45.64 3.72
C ARG A 563 -43.02 -44.36 3.03
N HIS A 564 -42.46 -44.17 1.83
CA HIS A 564 -43.01 -43.46 0.66
C HIS A 564 -44.47 -43.80 0.33
N PRO A 565 -45.17 -42.90 -0.42
CA PRO A 565 -45.68 -43.35 -1.72
C PRO A 565 -45.41 -42.42 -2.91
N ARG A 566 -44.86 -43.01 -3.95
CA ARG A 566 -45.11 -43.08 -5.38
C ARG A 566 -45.93 -41.96 -6.07
N SER A 567 -45.22 -41.36 -7.04
CA SER A 567 -45.55 -41.05 -8.44
C SER A 567 -47.03 -41.09 -8.89
N ARG A 568 -47.42 -40.06 -9.63
CA ARG A 568 -48.34 -40.16 -10.77
C ARG A 568 -47.86 -39.27 -11.91
N ASP A 569 -47.55 -39.96 -13.00
CA ASP A 569 -47.47 -39.45 -14.37
C ASP A 569 -48.82 -38.89 -14.81
N ILE A 570 -48.81 -37.82 -15.61
CA ILE A 570 -49.83 -37.61 -16.65
C ILE A 570 -49.12 -37.04 -17.88
N THR A 571 -49.26 -37.77 -18.94
CA THR A 571 -48.86 -37.69 -20.31
C THR A 571 -49.56 -36.56 -21.09
N THR A 572 -48.77 -35.96 -22.01
CA THR A 572 -49.06 -35.52 -23.41
C THR A 572 -50.47 -35.04 -23.79
N THR A 573 -50.52 -33.88 -24.46
CA THR A 573 -51.08 -33.80 -25.83
C THR A 573 -50.62 -32.53 -26.57
N THR A 574 -50.25 -32.78 -27.81
CA THR A 574 -49.95 -31.93 -28.94
C THR A 574 -51.10 -30.98 -29.35
N GLY A 575 -50.73 -29.82 -29.96
CA GLY A 575 -51.67 -29.02 -30.74
C GLY A 575 -51.08 -27.76 -31.35
N LEU A 576 -50.85 -27.81 -32.58
CA LEU A 576 -50.39 -26.91 -33.64
C LEU A 576 -51.16 -25.56 -33.78
N HIS A 577 -50.48 -24.62 -34.42
CA HIS A 577 -50.86 -23.51 -35.30
C HIS A 577 -51.17 -22.14 -34.76
N GLY A 578 -50.47 -21.16 -35.36
CA GLY A 578 -51.06 -19.93 -35.88
C GLY A 578 -50.25 -18.65 -35.75
N GLN A 579 -49.67 -18.26 -36.79
CA GLN A 579 -49.17 -16.98 -37.29
C GLN A 579 -49.75 -15.69 -36.69
N GLY A 580 -48.92 -14.65 -36.60
CA GLY A 580 -49.33 -13.23 -36.63
C GLY A 580 -48.38 -12.29 -35.86
N GLY A 581 -47.55 -11.58 -36.59
CA GLY A 581 -46.86 -10.40 -36.07
C GLY A 581 -47.70 -9.13 -36.28
N PRO A 582 -47.09 -7.92 -36.28
CA PRO A 582 -46.58 -7.22 -35.10
C PRO A 582 -47.34 -5.88 -34.88
N GLU A 583 -47.35 -5.36 -33.70
CA GLU A 583 -47.69 -3.93 -33.54
C GLU A 583 -46.90 -3.25 -32.39
N ARG A 584 -46.35 -2.07 -32.75
CA ARG A 584 -45.80 -1.04 -31.88
C ARG A 584 -46.92 -0.47 -30.99
N PHE A 585 -46.61 -0.03 -29.79
CA PHE A 585 -46.99 1.31 -29.30
C PHE A 585 -46.16 1.76 -28.07
N HIS A 586 -45.83 3.06 -28.11
CA HIS A 586 -45.26 3.92 -27.09
C HIS A 586 -46.05 3.95 -25.75
N ARG A 587 -45.35 3.99 -24.63
CA ARG A 587 -45.24 5.15 -23.70
C ARG A 587 -44.19 4.86 -22.66
#